data_ef4c504aa27d7e436b821e417486cd48
#
_entry.id   ef4c504aa27d7e436b821e417486cd48
#
_cell.length_a   1.000
_cell.length_b   1.000
_cell.length_c   1.000
_cell.angle_alpha   90.00
_cell.angle_beta   90.00
_cell.angle_gamma   90.00
#
_symmetry.space_group_name_H-M   'P 1'
#
loop_
_entity.id
_entity.type
_entity.pdbx_description
1 polymer ?
#
loop_
_entity_poly.entity_id
_entity_poly.type
_entity_poly.pdbx_seq_one_letter_code
_entity_poly.pdbx_strand_id
1 'polypeptide(L)'
;MDSLDFAKLHADCETSHRFMVIYRIYSRSWDEAKTTAWNIAIEQSVECPYCMVEGTTIADTIVGKIEQLSPDGPEHYLAVISYTPEAVGAEFTEFINMLFGNSSLQKGVRLIAFCLPDEMNHTFPGPRFGQEGIRQLTGIHQGPILMSAIKPLGTPVSRLARMVYDLACGGCSIIKDDHNLFNQTYAPFEERVRACVEAVNAAYEDSGNRALYVANCNGDGEESIQRAWKARELGADGVMISPGLCGFGPLFRLSSTPDFSLPLFLHPSFAGPLTALDEAGITPFCYFGQLARLSGAD
;
A
#
# COMPACT_ATOMS: atom_id res chain seq x y z
N MET A 1 18.20 -2.19 -9.00
CA MET A 1 17.21 -1.20 -9.47
C MET A 1 17.83 -0.16 -10.42
N ASP A 2 19.10 0.08 -10.34
CA ASP A 2 19.79 1.07 -11.21
C ASP A 2 19.81 0.70 -12.71
N SER A 3 19.40 -0.51 -13.07
CA SER A 3 19.30 -1.00 -14.45
C SER A 3 17.89 -0.94 -15.06
N LEU A 4 16.87 -0.54 -14.28
CA LEU A 4 15.49 -0.46 -14.76
C LEU A 4 15.17 0.98 -15.19
N ASP A 5 14.89 1.15 -16.47
CA ASP A 5 14.41 2.41 -17.03
C ASP A 5 12.86 2.45 -16.93
N PHE A 6 12.35 3.03 -15.87
CA PHE A 6 10.90 3.14 -15.64
C PHE A 6 10.20 4.03 -16.69
N ALA A 7 10.89 5.02 -17.27
CA ALA A 7 10.30 5.85 -18.30
C ALA A 7 10.10 5.04 -19.59
N LYS A 8 11.08 4.19 -19.93
CA LYS A 8 10.95 3.26 -21.05
C LYS A 8 9.85 2.23 -20.79
N LEU A 9 9.83 1.61 -19.60
CA LEU A 9 8.82 0.62 -19.24
C LEU A 9 7.40 1.21 -19.34
N HIS A 10 7.21 2.46 -18.92
CA HIS A 10 5.92 3.15 -19.05
C HIS A 10 5.55 3.38 -20.52
N ALA A 11 6.48 3.84 -21.36
CA ALA A 11 6.25 4.00 -22.79
C ALA A 11 5.91 2.66 -23.47
N ASP A 12 6.55 1.58 -23.04
CA ASP A 12 6.29 0.22 -23.53
C ASP A 12 4.88 -0.26 -23.07
N CYS A 13 4.44 0.07 -21.83
CA CYS A 13 3.06 -0.18 -21.36
C CYS A 13 2.04 0.52 -22.22
N GLU A 14 2.23 1.83 -22.50
CA GLU A 14 1.34 2.63 -23.34
C GLU A 14 1.23 2.06 -24.77
N THR A 15 2.37 1.69 -25.36
CA THR A 15 2.40 1.17 -26.72
C THR A 15 1.75 -0.19 -26.86
N SER A 16 1.92 -1.06 -25.84
CA SER A 16 1.40 -2.43 -25.85
C SER A 16 -0.01 -2.55 -25.27
N HIS A 17 -0.52 -1.52 -24.60
CA HIS A 17 -1.74 -1.57 -23.81
C HIS A 17 -1.72 -2.73 -22.78
N ARG A 18 -0.54 -2.99 -22.19
CA ARG A 18 -0.35 -4.06 -21.20
C ARG A 18 0.40 -3.48 -20.01
N PHE A 19 0.07 -3.88 -18.80
CA PHE A 19 0.88 -3.56 -17.64
C PHE A 19 2.06 -4.51 -17.51
N MET A 20 3.16 -4.02 -16.96
CA MET A 20 4.41 -4.78 -16.82
C MET A 20 4.71 -5.04 -15.36
N VAL A 21 5.12 -6.26 -15.06
CA VAL A 21 5.52 -6.71 -13.72
C VAL A 21 6.97 -7.18 -13.77
N ILE A 22 7.76 -6.69 -12.83
CA ILE A 22 9.19 -6.96 -12.77
C ILE A 22 9.45 -7.93 -11.61
N TYR A 23 10.00 -9.08 -11.92
CA TYR A 23 10.41 -10.09 -10.95
C TYR A 23 11.93 -10.24 -10.95
N ARG A 24 12.52 -10.42 -9.77
CA ARG A 24 13.87 -10.97 -9.65
C ARG A 24 13.74 -12.46 -9.39
N ILE A 25 14.47 -13.24 -10.18
CA ILE A 25 14.51 -14.69 -10.13
C ILE A 25 15.91 -15.11 -9.69
N TYR A 26 16.02 -15.84 -8.58
CA TYR A 26 17.24 -16.53 -8.21
C TYR A 26 17.35 -17.84 -9.00
N SER A 27 18.43 -17.99 -9.74
CA SER A 27 18.65 -19.18 -10.58
C SER A 27 20.13 -19.35 -10.90
N ARG A 28 20.57 -20.60 -11.00
CA ARG A 28 21.95 -20.96 -11.32
C ARG A 28 22.27 -20.89 -12.81
N SER A 29 21.25 -20.84 -13.66
CA SER A 29 21.42 -20.81 -15.10
C SER A 29 20.36 -19.99 -15.79
N TRP A 30 20.68 -19.53 -16.99
CA TRP A 30 19.75 -18.84 -17.89
C TRP A 30 18.52 -19.69 -18.22
N ASP A 31 18.70 -20.98 -18.49
CA ASP A 31 17.62 -21.88 -18.89
C ASP A 31 16.61 -22.12 -17.74
N GLU A 32 17.12 -22.26 -16.51
CA GLU A 32 16.28 -22.32 -15.32
C GLU A 32 15.52 -21.02 -15.10
N ALA A 33 16.20 -19.86 -15.22
CA ALA A 33 15.57 -18.55 -15.08
C ALA A 33 14.46 -18.33 -16.12
N LYS A 34 14.73 -18.73 -17.38
CA LYS A 34 13.73 -18.67 -18.46
C LYS A 34 12.52 -19.57 -18.18
N THR A 35 12.77 -20.77 -17.69
CA THR A 35 11.70 -21.69 -17.30
C THR A 35 10.86 -21.11 -16.15
N THR A 36 11.52 -20.55 -15.14
CA THR A 36 10.83 -19.91 -14.01
C THR A 36 10.00 -18.70 -14.47
N ALA A 37 10.56 -17.83 -15.31
CA ALA A 37 9.85 -16.68 -15.87
C ALA A 37 8.61 -17.12 -16.67
N TRP A 38 8.73 -18.19 -17.47
CA TRP A 38 7.60 -18.75 -18.20
C TRP A 38 6.52 -19.31 -17.26
N ASN A 39 6.93 -20.04 -16.22
CA ASN A 39 6.00 -20.56 -15.23
C ASN A 39 5.24 -19.44 -14.51
N ILE A 40 5.94 -18.32 -14.18
CA ILE A 40 5.28 -17.13 -13.61
C ILE A 40 4.29 -16.54 -14.61
N ALA A 41 4.67 -16.39 -15.89
CA ALA A 41 3.78 -15.83 -16.91
C ALA A 41 2.49 -16.63 -17.07
N ILE A 42 2.58 -17.96 -17.03
CA ILE A 42 1.44 -18.88 -17.11
C ILE A 42 0.61 -18.85 -15.83
N GLU A 43 1.27 -18.98 -14.65
CA GLU A 43 0.60 -19.08 -13.36
C GLU A 43 -0.17 -17.79 -13.02
N GLN A 44 0.40 -16.63 -13.32
CA GLN A 44 -0.24 -15.33 -13.06
C GLN A 44 -1.25 -14.91 -14.14
N SER A 45 -1.55 -15.76 -15.14
CA SER A 45 -2.51 -15.43 -16.19
C SER A 45 -3.58 -16.48 -16.39
N VAL A 46 -3.23 -17.66 -16.88
CA VAL A 46 -4.22 -18.70 -17.26
C VAL A 46 -4.30 -19.87 -16.28
N GLU A 47 -3.33 -20.02 -15.39
CA GLU A 47 -3.27 -21.03 -14.31
C GLU A 47 -3.47 -22.47 -14.81
N CYS A 48 -3.13 -22.74 -16.07
CA CYS A 48 -3.24 -24.08 -16.67
C CYS A 48 -2.07 -24.36 -17.62
N PRO A 49 -1.75 -25.63 -17.93
CA PRO A 49 -0.74 -25.96 -18.91
C PRO A 49 -0.99 -25.27 -20.26
N TYR A 50 0.03 -24.61 -20.81
CA TYR A 50 -0.10 -23.81 -22.06
C TYR A 50 -0.72 -24.58 -23.22
N CYS A 51 -0.46 -25.89 -23.32
CA CYS A 51 -1.04 -26.74 -24.37
C CYS A 51 -2.59 -26.78 -24.36
N MET A 52 -3.24 -26.39 -23.25
CA MET A 52 -4.70 -26.29 -23.15
C MET A 52 -5.26 -25.05 -23.85
N VAL A 53 -4.46 -24.01 -24.01
CA VAL A 53 -4.86 -22.73 -24.61
C VAL A 53 -4.13 -22.44 -25.92
N GLU A 54 -3.15 -23.27 -26.28
CA GLU A 54 -2.36 -23.12 -27.52
C GLU A 54 -3.26 -23.06 -28.75
N GLY A 55 -3.04 -22.07 -29.62
CA GLY A 55 -3.83 -21.86 -30.84
C GLY A 55 -5.21 -21.25 -30.58
N THR A 56 -5.51 -20.80 -29.37
CA THR A 56 -6.75 -20.09 -29.04
C THR A 56 -6.51 -18.58 -28.86
N THR A 57 -7.58 -17.79 -28.89
CA THR A 57 -7.53 -16.35 -28.59
C THR A 57 -7.04 -16.08 -27.16
N ILE A 58 -7.23 -17.01 -26.22
CA ILE A 58 -6.74 -16.90 -24.83
C ILE A 58 -5.21 -16.85 -24.84
N ALA A 59 -4.54 -17.69 -25.63
CA ALA A 59 -3.09 -17.69 -25.75
C ALA A 59 -2.57 -16.35 -26.27
N ASP A 60 -3.27 -15.72 -27.18
CA ASP A 60 -2.85 -14.48 -27.82
C ASP A 60 -3.11 -13.24 -26.93
N THR A 61 -4.22 -13.23 -26.17
CA THR A 61 -4.69 -12.06 -25.43
C THR A 61 -4.40 -12.11 -23.94
N ILE A 62 -4.62 -13.24 -23.27
CA ILE A 62 -4.57 -13.35 -21.81
C ILE A 62 -3.21 -13.79 -21.29
N VAL A 63 -2.56 -14.75 -21.96
CA VAL A 63 -1.28 -15.31 -21.49
C VAL A 63 -0.24 -14.21 -21.28
N GLY A 64 0.44 -14.27 -20.13
CA GLY A 64 1.55 -13.37 -19.79
C GLY A 64 2.69 -13.50 -20.82
N LYS A 65 3.29 -12.37 -21.22
CA LYS A 65 4.38 -12.32 -22.19
C LYS A 65 5.68 -11.92 -21.52
N ILE A 66 6.75 -12.70 -21.72
CA ILE A 66 8.07 -12.31 -21.25
C ILE A 66 8.63 -11.28 -22.22
N GLU A 67 8.63 -10.01 -21.81
CA GLU A 67 9.13 -8.88 -22.61
C GLU A 67 10.66 -8.78 -22.53
N GLN A 68 11.20 -9.09 -21.34
CA GLN A 68 12.64 -9.07 -21.10
C GLN A 68 13.03 -10.11 -20.07
N LEU A 69 14.17 -10.75 -20.29
CA LEU A 69 14.90 -11.51 -19.29
C LEU A 69 16.36 -11.10 -19.38
N SER A 70 16.99 -10.70 -18.27
CA SER A 70 18.37 -10.23 -18.26
C SER A 70 19.07 -10.60 -16.96
N PRO A 71 20.40 -10.86 -16.97
CA PRO A 71 21.16 -11.05 -15.74
C PRO A 71 21.12 -9.81 -14.84
N ASP A 72 21.02 -10.01 -13.52
CA ASP A 72 21.03 -8.97 -12.47
C ASP A 72 22.08 -9.31 -11.40
N GLY A 73 23.27 -9.68 -11.81
CA GLY A 73 24.36 -10.13 -10.97
C GLY A 73 24.54 -11.65 -10.95
N PRO A 74 25.36 -12.18 -10.04
CA PRO A 74 25.53 -13.61 -9.90
C PRO A 74 24.23 -14.29 -9.46
N GLU A 75 23.83 -15.35 -10.16
CA GLU A 75 22.67 -16.18 -9.83
C GLU A 75 21.32 -15.42 -9.73
N HIS A 76 21.22 -14.19 -10.24
CA HIS A 76 19.99 -13.41 -10.29
C HIS A 76 19.66 -12.96 -11.71
N TYR A 77 18.39 -12.97 -12.03
CA TYR A 77 17.84 -12.51 -13.30
C TYR A 77 16.65 -11.61 -13.08
N LEU A 78 16.53 -10.54 -13.87
CA LEU A 78 15.31 -9.73 -13.94
C LEU A 78 14.44 -10.22 -15.09
N ALA A 79 13.19 -10.55 -14.78
CA ALA A 79 12.17 -10.86 -15.75
C ALA A 79 11.14 -9.73 -15.76
N VAL A 80 10.89 -9.15 -16.93
CA VAL A 80 9.76 -8.23 -17.18
C VAL A 80 8.71 -9.02 -17.92
N ILE A 81 7.55 -9.17 -17.29
CA ILE A 81 6.41 -9.93 -17.83
C ILE A 81 5.23 -8.98 -17.97
N SER A 82 4.62 -8.94 -19.15
CA SER A 82 3.46 -8.12 -19.40
C SER A 82 2.17 -8.94 -19.33
N TYR A 83 1.10 -8.28 -18.83
CA TYR A 83 -0.24 -8.84 -18.73
C TYR A 83 -1.26 -7.85 -19.28
N THR A 84 -2.39 -8.37 -19.77
CA THR A 84 -3.47 -7.51 -20.24
C THR A 84 -4.28 -6.94 -19.09
N PRO A 85 -4.67 -5.65 -19.12
CA PRO A 85 -5.61 -5.08 -18.15
C PRO A 85 -6.93 -5.82 -18.05
N GLU A 86 -7.39 -6.45 -19.13
CA GLU A 86 -8.62 -7.27 -19.16
C GLU A 86 -8.59 -8.47 -18.21
N ALA A 87 -7.39 -8.96 -17.84
CA ALA A 87 -7.23 -10.05 -16.87
C ALA A 87 -7.38 -9.59 -15.42
N VAL A 88 -7.48 -8.27 -15.20
CA VAL A 88 -7.66 -7.65 -13.89
C VAL A 88 -8.98 -6.92 -13.90
N GLY A 89 -9.89 -7.25 -12.98
CA GLY A 89 -11.11 -6.49 -12.78
C GLY A 89 -10.85 -5.13 -12.11
N ALA A 90 -11.88 -4.58 -11.47
CA ALA A 90 -11.79 -3.30 -10.77
C ALA A 90 -11.38 -3.43 -9.29
N GLU A 91 -11.03 -4.63 -8.84
CA GLU A 91 -10.72 -4.90 -7.44
C GLU A 91 -9.21 -4.90 -7.18
N PHE A 92 -8.80 -4.12 -6.19
CA PHE A 92 -7.39 -4.02 -5.82
C PHE A 92 -6.79 -5.35 -5.32
N THR A 93 -7.62 -6.17 -4.67
CA THR A 93 -7.22 -7.51 -4.21
C THR A 93 -6.92 -8.44 -5.39
N GLU A 94 -7.73 -8.37 -6.44
CA GLU A 94 -7.50 -9.12 -7.69
C GLU A 94 -6.21 -8.66 -8.37
N PHE A 95 -5.99 -7.35 -8.44
CA PHE A 95 -4.74 -6.80 -8.97
C PHE A 95 -3.50 -7.32 -8.22
N ILE A 96 -3.51 -7.32 -6.88
CA ILE A 96 -2.40 -7.88 -6.10
C ILE A 96 -2.20 -9.37 -6.40
N ASN A 97 -3.29 -10.15 -6.50
CA ASN A 97 -3.23 -11.57 -6.84
C ASN A 97 -2.60 -11.77 -8.23
N MET A 98 -2.98 -10.94 -9.18
CA MET A 98 -2.40 -10.96 -10.54
C MET A 98 -0.91 -10.59 -10.54
N LEU A 99 -0.47 -9.66 -9.69
CA LEU A 99 0.95 -9.32 -9.57
C LEU A 99 1.78 -10.44 -8.95
N PHE A 100 1.31 -11.09 -7.90
CA PHE A 100 2.12 -12.01 -7.10
C PHE A 100 1.26 -12.97 -6.25
N GLY A 101 0.28 -13.62 -6.85
CA GLY A 101 -0.58 -14.60 -6.20
C GLY A 101 0.17 -15.91 -5.87
N ASN A 102 -0.13 -16.97 -6.57
CA ASN A 102 0.51 -18.28 -6.36
C ASN A 102 2.03 -18.26 -6.63
N SER A 103 2.51 -17.40 -7.53
CA SER A 103 3.95 -17.24 -7.75
C SER A 103 4.70 -16.77 -6.50
N SER A 104 4.03 -16.18 -5.52
CA SER A 104 4.60 -15.79 -4.23
C SER A 104 5.07 -16.98 -3.37
N LEU A 105 4.58 -18.19 -3.66
CA LEU A 105 4.96 -19.43 -3.00
C LEU A 105 6.25 -20.03 -3.58
N GLN A 106 6.71 -19.53 -4.71
CA GLN A 106 7.93 -20.01 -5.35
C GLN A 106 9.17 -19.48 -4.62
N LYS A 107 10.11 -20.39 -4.33
CA LYS A 107 11.40 -20.00 -3.76
C LYS A 107 12.23 -19.26 -4.79
N GLY A 108 12.94 -18.23 -4.36
CA GLY A 108 13.82 -17.48 -5.25
C GLY A 108 13.09 -16.55 -6.23
N VAL A 109 11.83 -16.24 -6.00
CA VAL A 109 11.08 -15.26 -6.78
C VAL A 109 10.69 -14.08 -5.90
N ARG A 110 11.04 -12.87 -6.34
CA ARG A 110 10.74 -11.62 -5.64
C ARG A 110 10.05 -10.63 -6.58
N LEU A 111 8.94 -10.08 -6.17
CA LEU A 111 8.29 -8.97 -6.87
C LEU A 111 9.09 -7.68 -6.63
N ILE A 112 9.63 -7.10 -7.68
CA ILE A 112 10.48 -5.91 -7.60
C ILE A 112 9.65 -4.63 -7.74
N ALA A 113 8.83 -4.56 -8.80
CA ALA A 113 8.06 -3.39 -9.17
C ALA A 113 7.01 -3.76 -10.22
N PHE A 114 6.14 -2.83 -10.54
CA PHE A 114 5.26 -2.89 -11.70
C PHE A 114 5.16 -1.53 -12.39
N CYS A 115 4.68 -1.52 -13.62
CA CYS A 115 4.37 -0.33 -14.39
C CYS A 115 2.99 -0.49 -15.01
N LEU A 116 2.16 0.55 -14.94
CA LEU A 116 0.79 0.54 -15.44
C LEU A 116 0.67 1.48 -16.64
N PRO A 117 -0.16 1.14 -17.66
CA PRO A 117 -0.59 2.11 -18.65
C PRO A 117 -1.58 3.10 -18.04
N ASP A 118 -1.67 4.30 -18.62
CA ASP A 118 -2.51 5.39 -18.10
C ASP A 118 -3.99 5.02 -18.04
N GLU A 119 -4.45 4.13 -18.91
CA GLU A 119 -5.83 3.63 -18.89
C GLU A 119 -6.23 2.95 -17.56
N MET A 120 -5.27 2.36 -16.84
CA MET A 120 -5.50 1.76 -15.52
C MET A 120 -5.60 2.79 -14.39
N ASN A 121 -5.21 4.04 -14.60
CA ASN A 121 -5.31 5.10 -13.59
C ASN A 121 -6.76 5.42 -13.20
N HIS A 122 -7.73 5.15 -14.07
CA HIS A 122 -9.15 5.30 -13.73
C HIS A 122 -9.65 4.24 -12.75
N THR A 123 -9.06 3.04 -12.82
CA THR A 123 -9.39 1.92 -11.92
C THR A 123 -8.75 2.11 -10.54
N PHE A 124 -7.54 2.66 -10.50
CA PHE A 124 -6.74 2.83 -9.30
C PHE A 124 -6.36 4.31 -9.12
N PRO A 125 -7.26 5.14 -8.54
CA PRO A 125 -7.06 6.60 -8.47
C PRO A 125 -5.89 7.05 -7.59
N GLY A 126 -5.35 6.16 -6.75
CA GLY A 126 -4.24 6.48 -5.87
C GLY A 126 -4.60 7.40 -4.70
N PRO A 127 -3.62 8.09 -4.12
CA PRO A 127 -3.82 8.93 -2.94
C PRO A 127 -4.63 10.19 -3.28
N ARG A 128 -5.53 10.58 -2.37
CA ARG A 128 -6.39 11.75 -2.57
C ARG A 128 -5.70 13.06 -2.21
N PHE A 129 -4.88 13.06 -1.17
CA PHE A 129 -4.19 14.25 -0.66
C PHE A 129 -2.74 14.30 -1.13
N GLY A 130 -2.06 13.18 -1.07
CA GLY A 130 -0.64 13.10 -1.39
C GLY A 130 0.21 13.99 -0.48
N GLN A 131 1.47 14.15 -0.84
CA GLN A 131 2.41 14.98 -0.07
C GLN A 131 1.93 16.43 0.02
N GLU A 132 1.39 16.96 -1.05
CA GLU A 132 0.98 18.37 -1.12
C GLU A 132 -0.27 18.63 -0.27
N GLY A 133 -1.26 17.75 -0.32
CA GLY A 133 -2.45 17.84 0.52
C GLY A 133 -2.13 17.69 2.01
N ILE A 134 -1.23 16.80 2.40
CA ILE A 134 -0.76 16.69 3.80
C ILE A 134 -0.07 17.99 4.25
N ARG A 135 0.73 18.62 3.39
CA ARG A 135 1.34 19.92 3.69
C ARG A 135 0.32 21.03 3.85
N GLN A 136 -0.72 21.04 3.01
CA GLN A 136 -1.82 22.00 3.14
C GLN A 136 -2.60 21.78 4.45
N LEU A 137 -2.92 20.54 4.81
CA LEU A 137 -3.64 20.21 6.03
C LEU A 137 -2.85 20.62 7.30
N THR A 138 -1.53 20.41 7.30
CA THR A 138 -0.66 20.79 8.43
C THR A 138 -0.28 22.26 8.44
N GLY A 139 -0.45 23.00 7.34
CA GLY A 139 0.04 24.36 7.18
C GLY A 139 1.55 24.48 7.03
N ILE A 140 2.28 23.36 6.90
CA ILE A 140 3.75 23.33 6.79
C ILE A 140 4.14 23.14 5.33
N HIS A 141 4.28 24.23 4.61
CA HIS A 141 4.60 24.21 3.18
C HIS A 141 6.06 23.87 2.89
N GLN A 142 6.97 24.14 3.81
CA GLN A 142 8.41 23.85 3.68
C GLN A 142 8.98 23.30 4.99
N GLY A 143 10.04 22.51 4.87
CA GLY A 143 10.70 21.88 6.02
C GLY A 143 10.04 20.59 6.49
N PRO A 144 10.45 20.05 7.64
CA PRO A 144 9.97 18.79 8.18
C PRO A 144 8.58 18.93 8.81
N ILE A 145 7.74 17.89 8.62
CA ILE A 145 6.49 17.70 9.36
C ILE A 145 6.81 16.77 10.53
N LEU A 146 6.54 17.20 11.75
CA LEU A 146 6.78 16.39 12.95
C LEU A 146 5.55 15.52 13.24
N MET A 147 5.75 14.21 13.27
CA MET A 147 4.73 13.23 13.66
C MET A 147 5.15 12.47 14.91
N SER A 148 4.23 12.28 15.85
CA SER A 148 4.43 11.46 17.05
C SER A 148 3.29 10.49 17.28
N ALA A 149 3.58 9.37 17.96
CA ALA A 149 2.58 8.39 18.39
C ALA A 149 2.38 8.45 19.91
N ILE A 150 1.13 8.35 20.37
CA ILE A 150 0.82 8.29 21.81
C ILE A 150 1.09 6.89 22.38
N LYS A 151 1.85 6.82 23.45
CA LYS A 151 2.35 5.60 24.12
C LYS A 151 2.49 5.83 25.63
N PRO A 152 2.58 4.78 26.49
CA PRO A 152 2.55 3.35 26.18
C PRO A 152 1.13 2.76 26.12
N LEU A 153 1.02 1.49 25.69
CA LEU A 153 -0.19 0.68 25.87
C LEU A 153 -0.54 0.54 27.36
N GLY A 154 -1.84 0.36 27.66
CA GLY A 154 -2.32 0.32 29.04
C GLY A 154 -2.66 1.71 29.62
N THR A 155 -2.37 2.77 28.86
CA THR A 155 -2.68 4.15 29.28
C THR A 155 -4.18 4.43 29.10
N PRO A 156 -4.88 4.93 30.15
CA PRO A 156 -6.30 5.25 30.06
C PRO A 156 -6.56 6.48 29.17
N VAL A 157 -7.79 6.58 28.63
CA VAL A 157 -8.20 7.61 27.68
C VAL A 157 -7.83 9.04 28.13
N SER A 158 -8.12 9.39 29.37
CA SER A 158 -7.85 10.73 29.91
C SER A 158 -6.35 11.11 29.84
N ARG A 159 -5.47 10.12 30.04
CA ARG A 159 -4.03 10.34 29.99
C ARG A 159 -3.51 10.36 28.54
N LEU A 160 -4.10 9.57 27.65
CA LEU A 160 -3.83 9.65 26.20
C LEU A 160 -4.19 11.02 25.65
N ALA A 161 -5.39 11.52 25.98
CA ALA A 161 -5.84 12.86 25.60
C ALA A 161 -4.91 13.96 26.11
N ARG A 162 -4.44 13.84 27.37
CA ARG A 162 -3.46 14.79 27.92
C ARG A 162 -2.14 14.77 27.14
N MET A 163 -1.63 13.58 26.75
CA MET A 163 -0.44 13.49 25.91
C MET A 163 -0.64 14.16 24.54
N VAL A 164 -1.81 13.96 23.92
CA VAL A 164 -2.17 14.60 22.67
C VAL A 164 -2.13 16.13 22.82
N TYR A 165 -2.74 16.65 23.87
CA TYR A 165 -2.74 18.09 24.18
C TYR A 165 -1.30 18.63 24.34
N ASP A 166 -0.47 17.96 25.17
CA ASP A 166 0.91 18.39 25.43
C ASP A 166 1.77 18.36 24.18
N LEU A 167 1.62 17.33 23.32
CA LEU A 167 2.32 17.22 22.04
C LEU A 167 1.90 18.31 21.06
N ALA A 168 0.60 18.60 20.97
CA ALA A 168 0.07 19.66 20.11
C ALA A 168 0.56 21.04 20.56
N CYS A 169 0.47 21.36 21.85
CA CYS A 169 1.02 22.59 22.41
C CYS A 169 2.54 22.71 22.15
N GLY A 170 3.26 21.59 22.17
CA GLY A 170 4.70 21.50 21.85
C GLY A 170 5.05 21.66 20.37
N GLY A 171 4.05 21.84 19.47
CA GLY A 171 4.26 22.07 18.05
C GLY A 171 4.37 20.77 17.20
N CYS A 172 3.93 19.63 17.72
CA CYS A 172 3.79 18.42 16.92
C CYS A 172 2.67 18.60 15.89
N SER A 173 2.96 18.38 14.61
CA SER A 173 2.03 18.68 13.52
C SER A 173 1.02 17.55 13.26
N ILE A 174 1.44 16.31 13.51
CA ILE A 174 0.58 15.11 13.36
C ILE A 174 0.76 14.24 14.60
N ILE A 175 -0.32 13.93 15.27
CA ILE A 175 -0.33 13.06 16.43
C ILE A 175 -1.20 11.86 16.10
N LYS A 176 -0.62 10.69 16.17
CA LYS A 176 -1.36 9.47 15.83
C LYS A 176 -1.47 8.51 17.01
N ASP A 177 -2.47 7.67 16.97
CA ASP A 177 -2.53 6.49 17.83
C ASP A 177 -1.29 5.61 17.62
N ASP A 178 -0.88 4.89 18.67
CA ASP A 178 0.00 3.74 18.47
C ASP A 178 -0.70 2.68 17.61
N HIS A 179 0.07 1.99 16.77
CA HIS A 179 -0.48 0.96 15.88
C HIS A 179 -1.10 -0.23 16.64
N ASN A 180 -0.81 -0.38 17.93
CA ASN A 180 -1.41 -1.40 18.81
C ASN A 180 -2.63 -0.89 19.59
N LEU A 181 -3.00 0.39 19.51
CA LEU A 181 -4.24 0.92 20.10
C LEU A 181 -5.41 0.63 19.17
N PHE A 182 -6.12 -0.46 19.40
CA PHE A 182 -7.32 -0.86 18.64
C PHE A 182 -8.60 -0.43 19.38
N ASN A 183 -9.15 -1.34 20.18
CA ASN A 183 -10.38 -1.14 20.96
C ASN A 183 -10.27 -1.83 22.33
N GLN A 184 -9.19 -1.56 23.05
CA GLN A 184 -8.95 -2.17 24.36
C GLN A 184 -9.87 -1.57 25.43
N THR A 185 -10.18 -2.35 26.46
CA THR A 185 -11.09 -1.98 27.54
C THR A 185 -10.64 -0.73 28.32
N TYR A 186 -9.33 -0.49 28.43
CA TYR A 186 -8.79 0.71 29.09
C TYR A 186 -8.75 1.95 28.18
N ALA A 187 -8.97 1.77 26.89
CA ALA A 187 -9.01 2.83 25.88
C ALA A 187 -9.96 2.45 24.72
N PRO A 188 -11.28 2.38 24.97
CA PRO A 188 -12.26 2.07 23.93
C PRO A 188 -12.12 3.03 22.74
N PHE A 189 -12.32 2.52 21.53
CA PHE A 189 -12.03 3.25 20.30
C PHE A 189 -12.73 4.61 20.25
N GLU A 190 -14.05 4.65 20.39
CA GLU A 190 -14.83 5.89 20.25
C GLU A 190 -14.51 6.91 21.35
N GLU A 191 -14.35 6.44 22.59
CA GLU A 191 -14.01 7.31 23.72
C GLU A 191 -12.63 7.94 23.53
N ARG A 192 -11.66 7.15 23.08
CA ARG A 192 -10.29 7.62 22.82
C ARG A 192 -10.27 8.63 21.69
N VAL A 193 -10.89 8.30 20.54
CA VAL A 193 -10.89 9.20 19.37
C VAL A 193 -11.54 10.53 19.74
N ARG A 194 -12.70 10.54 20.41
CA ARG A 194 -13.37 11.75 20.86
C ARG A 194 -12.48 12.60 21.77
N ALA A 195 -11.91 11.99 22.81
CA ALA A 195 -11.07 12.68 23.76
C ALA A 195 -9.78 13.25 23.14
N CYS A 196 -9.18 12.54 22.18
CA CYS A 196 -8.00 13.01 21.47
C CYS A 196 -8.33 14.16 20.50
N VAL A 197 -9.48 14.10 19.82
CA VAL A 197 -9.96 15.22 18.99
C VAL A 197 -10.23 16.47 19.82
N GLU A 198 -10.92 16.33 20.97
CA GLU A 198 -11.10 17.43 21.91
C GLU A 198 -9.77 18.01 22.39
N ALA A 199 -8.78 17.16 22.62
CA ALA A 199 -7.46 17.58 23.09
C ALA A 199 -6.68 18.39 22.04
N VAL A 200 -6.69 18.03 20.74
CA VAL A 200 -6.04 18.83 19.70
C VAL A 200 -6.76 20.18 19.50
N ASN A 201 -8.07 20.21 19.62
CA ASN A 201 -8.85 21.46 19.54
C ASN A 201 -8.53 22.39 20.70
N ALA A 202 -8.53 21.89 21.94
CA ALA A 202 -8.15 22.67 23.12
C ALA A 202 -6.70 23.18 23.03
N ALA A 203 -5.76 22.36 22.57
CA ALA A 203 -4.39 22.77 22.36
C ALA A 203 -4.26 23.89 21.33
N TYR A 204 -5.07 23.86 20.27
CA TYR A 204 -5.10 24.93 19.27
C TYR A 204 -5.62 26.25 19.87
N GLU A 205 -6.70 26.19 20.66
CA GLU A 205 -7.26 27.37 21.35
C GLU A 205 -6.23 28.00 22.31
N ASP A 206 -5.46 27.18 23.03
CA ASP A 206 -4.53 27.65 24.05
C ASP A 206 -3.16 28.11 23.47
N SER A 207 -2.66 27.44 22.42
CA SER A 207 -1.30 27.66 21.92
C SER A 207 -1.25 28.25 20.50
N GLY A 208 -2.33 28.19 19.73
CA GLY A 208 -2.35 28.53 18.32
C GLY A 208 -1.70 27.47 17.41
N ASN A 209 -1.17 26.39 17.96
CA ASN A 209 -0.52 25.32 17.20
C ASN A 209 -1.55 24.30 16.70
N ARG A 210 -1.74 24.24 15.39
CA ARG A 210 -2.63 23.22 14.79
C ARG A 210 -1.90 21.89 14.71
N ALA A 211 -2.50 20.86 15.29
CA ALA A 211 -2.10 19.46 15.13
C ALA A 211 -3.22 18.64 14.50
N LEU A 212 -2.88 17.67 13.64
CA LEU A 212 -3.82 16.70 13.11
C LEU A 212 -3.80 15.46 14.00
N TYR A 213 -4.99 14.96 14.37
CA TYR A 213 -5.11 13.68 15.06
C TYR A 213 -5.46 12.56 14.08
N VAL A 214 -4.64 11.49 14.07
CA VAL A 214 -4.79 10.32 13.19
C VAL A 214 -5.15 9.09 14.02
N ALA A 215 -6.38 8.59 13.84
CA ALA A 215 -6.89 7.45 14.56
C ALA A 215 -6.42 6.12 13.95
N ASN A 216 -6.03 5.15 14.78
CA ASN A 216 -5.74 3.78 14.34
C ASN A 216 -7.06 3.03 14.11
N CYS A 217 -7.35 2.73 12.85
CA CYS A 217 -8.58 2.07 12.42
C CYS A 217 -8.38 0.58 12.07
N ASN A 218 -7.27 -0.05 12.46
CA ASN A 218 -7.11 -1.50 12.28
C ASN A 218 -8.25 -2.27 12.97
N GLY A 219 -8.78 -3.28 12.29
CA GLY A 219 -9.86 -4.13 12.77
C GLY A 219 -10.05 -5.34 11.87
N ASP A 220 -10.87 -6.29 12.29
CA ASP A 220 -11.14 -7.51 11.54
C ASP A 220 -12.16 -7.24 10.42
N GLY A 221 -11.87 -7.71 9.21
CA GLY A 221 -12.80 -7.61 8.07
C GLY A 221 -13.28 -6.17 7.83
N GLU A 222 -14.60 -5.95 7.86
CA GLU A 222 -15.22 -4.64 7.62
C GLU A 222 -15.02 -3.65 8.76
N GLU A 223 -14.62 -4.11 9.93
CA GLU A 223 -14.47 -3.24 11.11
C GLU A 223 -13.45 -2.12 10.88
N SER A 224 -12.42 -2.36 10.09
CA SER A 224 -11.46 -1.31 9.71
C SER A 224 -12.14 -0.15 8.98
N ILE A 225 -13.06 -0.45 8.08
CA ILE A 225 -13.82 0.55 7.32
C ILE A 225 -14.81 1.27 8.24
N GLN A 226 -15.55 0.51 9.08
CA GLN A 226 -16.50 1.08 10.03
C GLN A 226 -15.81 2.03 11.04
N ARG A 227 -14.64 1.65 11.55
CA ARG A 227 -13.83 2.51 12.42
C ARG A 227 -13.33 3.77 11.71
N ALA A 228 -12.96 3.67 10.45
CA ALA A 228 -12.54 4.84 9.67
C ALA A 228 -13.68 5.85 9.51
N TRP A 229 -14.88 5.39 9.18
CA TRP A 229 -16.07 6.23 9.13
C TRP A 229 -16.42 6.82 10.49
N LYS A 230 -16.35 6.01 11.56
CA LYS A 230 -16.59 6.47 12.91
C LYS A 230 -15.57 7.52 13.38
N ALA A 231 -14.28 7.33 13.06
CA ALA A 231 -13.24 8.32 13.35
C ALA A 231 -13.53 9.66 12.66
N ARG A 232 -13.96 9.62 11.39
CA ARG A 232 -14.40 10.82 10.65
C ARG A 232 -15.58 11.51 11.31
N GLU A 233 -16.64 10.75 11.70
CA GLU A 233 -17.80 11.29 12.41
C GLU A 233 -17.41 11.95 13.74
N LEU A 234 -16.42 11.42 14.43
CA LEU A 234 -15.90 11.94 15.69
C LEU A 234 -14.93 13.13 15.52
N GLY A 235 -14.58 13.49 14.27
CA GLY A 235 -13.77 14.65 13.97
C GLY A 235 -12.26 14.38 13.89
N ALA A 236 -11.82 13.13 13.73
CA ALA A 236 -10.42 12.83 13.46
C ALA A 236 -9.98 13.48 12.13
N ASP A 237 -8.73 13.91 12.05
CA ASP A 237 -8.13 14.57 10.87
C ASP A 237 -7.51 13.57 9.88
N GLY A 238 -7.37 12.31 10.26
CA GLY A 238 -6.85 11.24 9.41
C GLY A 238 -7.07 9.87 10.05
N VAL A 239 -6.88 8.82 9.27
CA VAL A 239 -6.97 7.43 9.73
C VAL A 239 -5.74 6.64 9.34
N MET A 240 -5.36 5.67 10.16
CA MET A 240 -4.20 4.80 9.94
C MET A 240 -4.65 3.35 9.85
N ILE A 241 -4.18 2.64 8.81
CA ILE A 241 -4.43 1.22 8.58
C ILE A 241 -3.10 0.51 8.28
N SER A 242 -2.97 -0.72 8.75
CA SER A 242 -1.81 -1.58 8.54
C SER A 242 -2.14 -2.68 7.52
N PRO A 243 -1.78 -2.56 6.24
CA PRO A 243 -2.13 -3.57 5.24
C PRO A 243 -1.57 -4.97 5.52
N GLY A 244 -0.45 -5.05 6.22
CA GLY A 244 0.09 -6.34 6.67
C GLY A 244 -0.86 -7.10 7.60
N LEU A 245 -1.74 -6.41 8.32
CA LEU A 245 -2.74 -6.99 9.23
C LEU A 245 -4.12 -7.10 8.57
N CYS A 246 -4.57 -6.04 7.88
CA CYS A 246 -5.94 -5.90 7.38
C CYS A 246 -6.07 -6.11 5.87
N GLY A 247 -4.95 -6.33 5.15
CA GLY A 247 -4.91 -6.26 3.69
C GLY A 247 -4.97 -4.81 3.17
N PHE A 248 -4.76 -4.64 1.87
CA PHE A 248 -4.88 -3.33 1.21
C PHE A 248 -6.33 -2.93 0.91
N GLY A 249 -7.26 -3.90 0.91
CA GLY A 249 -8.66 -3.68 0.56
C GLY A 249 -9.32 -2.51 1.31
N PRO A 250 -9.19 -2.37 2.64
CA PRO A 250 -9.76 -1.26 3.38
C PRO A 250 -9.24 0.12 2.92
N LEU A 251 -7.93 0.27 2.64
CA LEU A 251 -7.36 1.51 2.11
C LEU A 251 -7.97 1.85 0.76
N PHE A 252 -7.96 0.89 -0.17
CA PHE A 252 -8.52 1.07 -1.50
C PHE A 252 -10.02 1.39 -1.46
N ARG A 253 -10.78 0.71 -0.62
CA ARG A 253 -12.21 0.98 -0.46
C ARG A 253 -12.49 2.40 0.04
N LEU A 254 -11.74 2.87 1.02
CA LEU A 254 -11.89 4.22 1.57
C LEU A 254 -11.45 5.29 0.55
N SER A 255 -10.32 5.11 -0.12
CA SER A 255 -9.81 6.06 -1.13
C SER A 255 -10.73 6.18 -2.34
N SER A 256 -11.36 5.07 -2.75
CA SER A 256 -12.30 5.02 -3.88
C SER A 256 -13.71 5.51 -3.53
N THR A 257 -14.00 5.75 -2.24
CA THR A 257 -15.31 6.25 -1.82
C THR A 257 -15.33 7.77 -1.81
N PRO A 258 -16.10 8.44 -2.69
CA PRO A 258 -16.05 9.90 -2.87
C PRO A 258 -16.28 10.69 -1.58
N ASP A 259 -17.18 10.23 -0.73
CA ASP A 259 -17.56 10.91 0.51
C ASP A 259 -16.56 10.71 1.66
N PHE A 260 -15.60 9.80 1.53
CA PHE A 260 -14.56 9.63 2.54
C PHE A 260 -13.42 10.63 2.29
N SER A 261 -13.37 11.70 3.06
CA SER A 261 -12.51 12.87 2.84
C SER A 261 -11.39 13.05 3.87
N LEU A 262 -10.91 11.95 4.47
CA LEU A 262 -9.76 11.98 5.36
C LEU A 262 -8.52 11.39 4.69
N PRO A 263 -7.31 11.91 4.97
CA PRO A 263 -6.07 11.30 4.55
C PRO A 263 -5.88 9.92 5.18
N LEU A 264 -5.28 9.02 4.38
CA LEU A 264 -5.06 7.62 4.70
C LEU A 264 -3.58 7.38 5.00
N PHE A 265 -3.26 7.04 6.24
CA PHE A 265 -1.90 6.71 6.67
C PHE A 265 -1.70 5.19 6.68
N LEU A 266 -0.66 4.72 6.03
CA LEU A 266 -0.27 3.32 6.09
C LEU A 266 0.74 3.08 7.21
N HIS A 267 0.56 2.01 8.00
CA HIS A 267 1.54 1.57 8.99
C HIS A 267 2.17 0.23 8.59
N PRO A 268 3.51 0.05 8.76
CA PRO A 268 4.23 -1.14 8.28
C PRO A 268 4.09 -2.40 9.16
N SER A 269 3.21 -2.42 10.15
CA SER A 269 3.01 -3.60 11.00
C SER A 269 2.73 -4.84 10.16
N PHE A 270 3.43 -5.92 10.47
CA PHE A 270 3.35 -7.23 9.82
C PHE A 270 3.74 -7.24 8.32
N ALA A 271 4.36 -6.18 7.82
CA ALA A 271 4.93 -6.18 6.47
C ALA A 271 6.28 -6.91 6.39
N GLY A 272 6.96 -7.12 7.51
CA GLY A 272 8.28 -7.76 7.55
C GLY A 272 8.35 -9.12 6.83
N PRO A 273 7.46 -10.08 7.07
CA PRO A 273 7.44 -11.36 6.36
C PRO A 273 7.37 -11.23 4.84
N LEU A 274 6.77 -10.13 4.33
CA LEU A 274 6.63 -9.87 2.90
C LEU A 274 7.81 -9.10 2.32
N THR A 275 8.50 -8.26 3.10
CA THR A 275 9.43 -7.28 2.54
C THR A 275 10.88 -7.43 2.97
N ALA A 276 11.17 -8.19 4.04
CA ALA A 276 12.50 -8.25 4.65
C ALA A 276 13.43 -9.29 4.01
N LEU A 277 12.95 -10.17 3.15
CA LEU A 277 13.75 -11.22 2.51
C LEU A 277 14.33 -10.72 1.18
N ASP A 278 15.62 -11.01 0.92
CA ASP A 278 16.27 -10.56 -0.31
C ASP A 278 15.92 -11.42 -1.54
N GLU A 279 15.64 -12.70 -1.34
CA GLU A 279 15.37 -13.66 -2.41
C GLU A 279 13.90 -14.04 -2.59
N ALA A 280 13.00 -13.44 -1.82
CA ALA A 280 11.56 -13.75 -1.88
C ALA A 280 10.70 -12.55 -1.48
N GLY A 281 9.40 -12.67 -1.66
CA GLY A 281 8.44 -11.65 -1.25
C GLY A 281 8.41 -10.43 -2.17
N ILE A 282 8.25 -9.25 -1.59
CA ILE A 282 8.01 -7.99 -2.31
C ILE A 282 9.06 -6.98 -1.88
N THR A 283 9.61 -6.18 -2.78
CA THR A 283 10.53 -5.12 -2.38
C THR A 283 9.83 -4.04 -1.56
N PRO A 284 10.51 -3.37 -0.60
CA PRO A 284 9.97 -2.21 0.09
C PRO A 284 9.50 -1.12 -0.87
N PHE A 285 10.18 -0.94 -2.00
CA PHE A 285 9.76 0.00 -3.05
C PHE A 285 8.38 -0.37 -3.62
N CYS A 286 8.17 -1.63 -4.00
CA CYS A 286 6.89 -2.08 -4.53
C CYS A 286 5.79 -2.03 -3.45
N TYR A 287 6.07 -2.52 -2.24
CA TYR A 287 5.08 -2.60 -1.17
C TYR A 287 4.67 -1.21 -0.64
N PHE A 288 5.65 -0.40 -0.22
CA PHE A 288 5.39 0.92 0.40
C PHE A 288 5.32 2.06 -0.62
N GLY A 289 6.06 1.96 -1.72
CA GLY A 289 6.09 2.97 -2.77
C GLY A 289 4.94 2.84 -3.76
N GLN A 290 4.71 1.65 -4.30
CA GLN A 290 3.73 1.44 -5.37
C GLN A 290 2.37 0.95 -4.84
N LEU A 291 2.31 -0.23 -4.19
CA LEU A 291 1.05 -0.79 -3.71
C LEU A 291 0.36 0.12 -2.69
N ALA A 292 1.11 0.66 -1.73
CA ALA A 292 0.59 1.59 -0.75
C ALA A 292 -0.03 2.83 -1.40
N ARG A 293 0.70 3.46 -2.32
CA ARG A 293 0.22 4.65 -3.02
C ARG A 293 -0.99 4.34 -3.90
N LEU A 294 -0.92 3.25 -4.67
CA LEU A 294 -2.00 2.84 -5.56
C LEU A 294 -3.29 2.48 -4.79
N SER A 295 -3.15 1.94 -3.58
CA SER A 295 -4.30 1.69 -2.69
C SER A 295 -4.88 2.93 -2.03
N GLY A 296 -4.28 4.10 -2.22
CA GLY A 296 -4.78 5.38 -1.72
C GLY A 296 -4.09 5.92 -0.48
N ALA A 297 -2.98 5.34 -0.03
CA ALA A 297 -2.24 5.90 1.11
C ALA A 297 -1.57 7.23 0.74
N ASP A 298 -1.77 8.25 1.58
CA ASP A 298 -1.25 9.60 1.42
C ASP A 298 0.12 9.76 2.10
#